data_472accefd898caa854e0df65ac80eef4
#
_entry.id   472accefd898caa854e0df65ac80eef4
#
_cell.length_a   1.000
_cell.length_b   1.000
_cell.length_c   1.000
_cell.angle_alpha   90.00
_cell.angle_beta   90.00
_cell.angle_gamma   90.00
#
_symmetry.space_group_name_H-M   'P 1'
#
loop_
_entity.id
_entity.type
_entity.pdbx_description
1 polymer ?
#
loop_
_entity_poly.entity_id
_entity_poly.type
_entity_poly.pdbx_seq_one_letter_code
_entity_poly.pdbx_strand_id
1 'polypeptide(L)'
;YQYFHDTELPPYLGFFSGKRLVPIITALVSVLAGVILSFIWPPVQIKINQFARFAMESPIGPAFYAAGKRALIPVGLHHVYYPPFLYEFGRYTTAAGEVLRGGTARYFAGDPTAGKFMAAEFPLMFFGLPAACLAMYLRAKNKVKIAGMLSTAALTSILTGITEPIEFSFIFVAPPLYLFHVAGGFLSGLLTKFFNIRLGYTFSASLIDYFLGISNSGNPAAFWLIVGPTIGFLYFVVFYFAIPAFDFKTPGRRDDESVDELVEETAESSNETELSGGETAKGLSTEMTKAQKVLAALGGAENVESVDACITRLRLEIVDDTKVDEERLENLGASGVMKSGSSLQVVFGVESDQLKDKIKNLI
;
A
#
# COMPACT_ATOMS: atom_id res chain seq x y z
N TYR A 1 5.52 22.96 -4.57
CA TYR A 1 6.04 23.70 -3.44
C TYR A 1 7.48 24.11 -3.72
N GLN A 2 8.39 23.18 -3.96
CA GLN A 2 9.84 23.37 -4.10
C GLN A 2 10.27 24.52 -5.04
N TYR A 3 9.52 24.77 -6.13
CA TYR A 3 9.88 25.78 -7.13
C TYR A 3 9.27 27.16 -6.91
N PHE A 4 8.21 27.28 -6.10
CA PHE A 4 7.43 28.52 -6.03
C PHE A 4 7.38 29.15 -4.63
N HIS A 5 7.90 28.48 -3.60
CA HIS A 5 7.77 28.95 -2.22
C HIS A 5 8.63 30.18 -1.88
N ASP A 6 9.68 30.45 -2.69
CA ASP A 6 10.56 31.60 -2.53
C ASP A 6 10.40 32.64 -3.67
N THR A 7 9.35 32.48 -4.51
CA THR A 7 9.14 33.42 -5.62
C THR A 7 8.71 34.79 -5.11
N GLU A 8 9.50 35.83 -5.45
CA GLU A 8 9.16 37.21 -5.18
C GLU A 8 8.28 37.77 -6.31
N LEU A 9 7.16 38.35 -5.93
CA LEU A 9 6.26 39.05 -6.85
C LEU A 9 6.51 40.58 -6.76
N PRO A 10 6.10 41.34 -7.78
CA PRO A 10 6.19 42.82 -7.73
C PRO A 10 5.55 43.39 -6.46
N PRO A 11 5.97 44.54 -5.97
CA PRO A 11 5.55 45.10 -4.66
C PRO A 11 4.03 45.18 -4.46
N TYR A 12 3.26 45.45 -5.54
CA TYR A 12 1.79 45.51 -5.48
C TYR A 12 1.13 44.15 -5.31
N LEU A 13 1.84 43.02 -5.56
CA LEU A 13 1.42 41.65 -5.30
C LEU A 13 2.22 41.01 -4.16
N GLY A 14 3.01 41.74 -3.44
CA GLY A 14 3.93 41.25 -2.41
C GLY A 14 3.21 40.42 -1.32
N PHE A 15 1.95 40.72 -1.04
CA PHE A 15 1.12 39.91 -0.11
C PHE A 15 1.01 38.45 -0.55
N PHE A 16 1.03 38.18 -1.82
CA PHE A 16 0.88 36.84 -2.41
C PHE A 16 2.24 36.15 -2.68
N SER A 17 3.36 36.81 -2.37
CA SER A 17 4.71 36.26 -2.57
C SER A 17 5.03 35.07 -1.65
N GLY A 18 6.03 34.30 -2.05
CA GLY A 18 6.57 33.20 -1.27
C GLY A 18 5.58 32.06 -1.05
N LYS A 19 5.52 31.56 0.16
CA LYS A 19 4.67 30.39 0.51
C LYS A 19 3.18 30.56 0.20
N ARG A 20 2.68 31.81 0.13
CA ARG A 20 1.28 32.12 -0.19
C ARG A 20 0.96 31.97 -1.67
N LEU A 21 1.97 32.05 -2.54
CA LEU A 21 1.82 31.89 -3.99
C LEU A 21 1.51 30.43 -4.36
N VAL A 22 2.04 29.47 -3.61
CA VAL A 22 1.89 28.04 -3.91
C VAL A 22 0.42 27.58 -3.93
N PRO A 23 -0.42 27.86 -2.90
CA PRO A 23 -1.84 27.51 -2.95
C PRO A 23 -2.58 28.15 -4.14
N ILE A 24 -2.23 29.39 -4.51
CA ILE A 24 -2.87 30.10 -5.62
C ILE A 24 -2.55 29.41 -6.96
N ILE A 25 -1.28 29.11 -7.20
CA ILE A 25 -0.85 28.38 -8.40
C ILE A 25 -1.50 26.99 -8.42
N THR A 26 -1.50 26.27 -7.28
CA THR A 26 -2.11 24.97 -7.17
C THR A 26 -3.61 25.02 -7.51
N ALA A 27 -4.34 26.00 -7.00
CA ALA A 27 -5.76 26.18 -7.30
C ALA A 27 -6.00 26.42 -8.80
N LEU A 28 -5.23 27.31 -9.42
CA LEU A 28 -5.34 27.59 -10.86
C LEU A 28 -5.04 26.36 -11.71
N VAL A 29 -3.95 25.65 -11.39
CA VAL A 29 -3.56 24.42 -12.11
C VAL A 29 -4.61 23.33 -11.91
N SER A 30 -5.18 23.19 -10.70
CA SER A 30 -6.24 22.22 -10.42
C SER A 30 -7.52 22.50 -11.20
N VAL A 31 -7.91 23.78 -11.32
CA VAL A 31 -9.07 24.18 -12.15
C VAL A 31 -8.81 23.85 -13.63
N LEU A 32 -7.61 24.20 -14.16
CA LEU A 32 -7.25 23.89 -15.52
C LEU A 32 -7.21 22.38 -15.79
N ALA A 33 -6.61 21.62 -14.86
CA ALA A 33 -6.59 20.16 -14.92
C ALA A 33 -8.01 19.58 -14.88
N GLY A 34 -8.90 20.11 -14.02
CA GLY A 34 -10.30 19.70 -13.96
C GLY A 34 -11.06 19.93 -15.27
N VAL A 35 -10.84 21.09 -15.91
CA VAL A 35 -11.43 21.37 -17.24
C VAL A 35 -10.90 20.38 -18.29
N ILE A 36 -9.61 20.14 -18.34
CA ILE A 36 -9.01 19.17 -19.29
C ILE A 36 -9.58 17.77 -19.04
N LEU A 37 -9.60 17.34 -17.79
CA LEU A 37 -10.12 16.03 -17.39
C LEU A 37 -11.62 15.87 -17.69
N SER A 38 -12.41 16.94 -17.66
CA SER A 38 -13.84 16.89 -18.00
C SER A 38 -14.09 16.47 -19.45
N PHE A 39 -13.14 16.68 -20.34
CA PHE A 39 -13.20 16.21 -21.74
C PHE A 39 -12.58 14.82 -21.93
N ILE A 40 -11.51 14.51 -21.21
CA ILE A 40 -10.80 13.22 -21.30
C ILE A 40 -11.56 12.10 -20.62
N TRP A 41 -12.15 12.40 -19.44
CA TRP A 41 -12.74 11.39 -18.58
C TRP A 41 -13.96 10.67 -19.15
N PRO A 42 -14.97 11.35 -19.76
CA PRO A 42 -16.17 10.69 -20.25
C PRO A 42 -15.90 9.53 -21.24
N PRO A 43 -15.04 9.68 -22.28
CA PRO A 43 -14.73 8.57 -23.16
C PRO A 43 -14.00 7.41 -22.45
N VAL A 44 -13.15 7.70 -21.47
CA VAL A 44 -12.50 6.66 -20.65
C VAL A 44 -13.55 5.90 -19.84
N GLN A 45 -14.43 6.60 -19.15
CA GLN A 45 -15.51 6.01 -18.36
C GLN A 45 -16.45 5.14 -19.20
N ILE A 46 -16.78 5.60 -20.43
CA ILE A 46 -17.61 4.81 -21.36
C ILE A 46 -16.91 3.47 -21.69
N LYS A 47 -15.61 3.47 -21.94
CA LYS A 47 -14.85 2.25 -22.24
C LYS A 47 -14.79 1.30 -21.04
N ILE A 48 -14.55 1.84 -19.84
CA ILE A 48 -14.59 1.08 -18.59
C ILE A 48 -15.96 0.43 -18.41
N ASN A 49 -17.05 1.18 -18.58
CA ASN A 49 -18.41 0.68 -18.45
C ASN A 49 -18.78 -0.37 -19.52
N GLN A 50 -18.26 -0.24 -20.74
CA GLN A 50 -18.43 -1.23 -21.80
C GLN A 50 -17.74 -2.55 -21.44
N PHE A 51 -16.49 -2.46 -21.00
CA PHE A 51 -15.72 -3.63 -20.54
C PHE A 51 -16.38 -4.30 -19.33
N ALA A 52 -16.85 -3.51 -18.37
CA ALA A 52 -17.52 -4.02 -17.18
C ALA A 52 -18.82 -4.77 -17.52
N ARG A 53 -19.64 -4.25 -18.45
CA ARG A 53 -20.83 -4.97 -18.95
C ARG A 53 -20.45 -6.28 -19.63
N PHE A 54 -19.44 -6.26 -20.50
CA PHE A 54 -18.91 -7.48 -21.12
C PHE A 54 -18.46 -8.49 -20.06
N ALA A 55 -17.73 -8.06 -19.04
CA ALA A 55 -17.27 -8.91 -17.95
C ALA A 55 -18.46 -9.51 -17.15
N MET A 56 -19.51 -8.72 -16.90
CA MET A 56 -20.68 -9.20 -16.16
C MET A 56 -21.52 -10.23 -16.94
N GLU A 57 -21.60 -10.09 -18.24
CA GLU A 57 -22.32 -11.01 -19.14
C GLU A 57 -21.50 -12.25 -19.46
N SER A 58 -20.18 -12.18 -19.35
CA SER A 58 -19.27 -13.28 -19.66
C SER A 58 -19.34 -14.40 -18.61
N PRO A 59 -19.37 -15.67 -19.02
CA PRO A 59 -19.22 -16.81 -18.11
C PRO A 59 -17.91 -16.77 -17.30
N ILE A 60 -16.87 -16.15 -17.83
CA ILE A 60 -15.55 -16.01 -17.20
C ILE A 60 -15.27 -14.56 -16.70
N GLY A 61 -16.34 -13.81 -16.48
CA GLY A 61 -16.28 -12.42 -16.01
C GLY A 61 -15.41 -12.18 -14.78
N PRO A 62 -15.50 -12.98 -13.71
CA PRO A 62 -14.63 -12.85 -12.55
C PRO A 62 -13.13 -12.94 -12.87
N ALA A 63 -12.75 -13.72 -13.87
CA ALA A 63 -11.37 -13.82 -14.34
C ALA A 63 -10.90 -12.52 -15.01
N PHE A 64 -11.72 -11.97 -15.91
CA PHE A 64 -11.42 -10.66 -16.52
C PHE A 64 -11.39 -9.52 -15.50
N TYR A 65 -12.30 -9.56 -14.53
CA TYR A 65 -12.33 -8.57 -13.45
C TYR A 65 -11.01 -8.58 -12.67
N ALA A 66 -10.60 -9.73 -12.15
CA ALA A 66 -9.39 -9.82 -11.35
C ALA A 66 -8.11 -9.50 -12.16
N ALA A 67 -8.01 -10.02 -13.39
CA ALA A 67 -6.88 -9.70 -14.27
C ALA A 67 -6.83 -8.21 -14.62
N GLY A 68 -7.96 -7.61 -14.99
CA GLY A 68 -8.04 -6.18 -15.33
C GLY A 68 -7.66 -5.27 -14.17
N LYS A 69 -8.12 -5.59 -12.95
CA LYS A 69 -7.72 -4.84 -11.75
C LYS A 69 -6.22 -4.90 -11.56
N ARG A 70 -5.61 -6.10 -11.64
CA ARG A 70 -4.16 -6.27 -11.49
C ARG A 70 -3.37 -5.55 -12.60
N ALA A 71 -3.84 -5.63 -13.85
CA ALA A 71 -3.19 -4.95 -14.98
C ALA A 71 -3.17 -3.42 -14.88
N LEU A 72 -4.05 -2.82 -14.09
CA LEU A 72 -4.17 -1.38 -13.94
C LEU A 72 -3.45 -0.81 -12.71
N ILE A 73 -2.88 -1.66 -11.85
CA ILE A 73 -2.17 -1.23 -10.63
C ILE A 73 -1.00 -0.29 -10.92
N PRO A 74 -0.09 -0.58 -11.89
CA PRO A 74 1.10 0.27 -12.09
C PRO A 74 0.80 1.72 -12.47
N VAL A 75 -0.38 1.94 -13.04
CA VAL A 75 -0.84 3.27 -13.47
C VAL A 75 -1.91 3.86 -12.55
N GLY A 76 -2.22 3.19 -11.42
CA GLY A 76 -3.22 3.64 -10.44
C GLY A 76 -4.68 3.58 -10.90
N LEU A 77 -4.95 3.19 -12.16
CA LEU A 77 -6.31 3.19 -12.72
C LEU A 77 -7.20 2.07 -12.18
N HIS A 78 -6.65 1.13 -11.40
CA HIS A 78 -7.44 0.10 -10.73
C HIS A 78 -8.48 0.73 -9.78
N HIS A 79 -8.18 1.86 -9.14
CA HIS A 79 -9.11 2.61 -8.28
C HIS A 79 -10.32 3.18 -9.05
N VAL A 80 -10.23 3.30 -10.35
CA VAL A 80 -11.34 3.72 -11.21
C VAL A 80 -12.08 2.50 -11.76
N TYR A 81 -11.34 1.41 -11.97
CA TYR A 81 -11.85 0.21 -12.63
C TYR A 81 -12.80 -0.60 -11.75
N TYR A 82 -12.46 -0.85 -10.47
CA TYR A 82 -13.22 -1.77 -9.62
C TYR A 82 -14.51 -1.15 -8.99
N PRO A 83 -14.62 0.16 -8.69
CA PRO A 83 -15.79 0.71 -8.00
C PRO A 83 -17.13 0.46 -8.69
N PRO A 84 -17.26 0.53 -10.03
CA PRO A 84 -18.52 0.19 -10.67
C PRO A 84 -19.03 -1.23 -10.36
N PHE A 85 -18.13 -2.21 -10.22
CA PHE A 85 -18.52 -3.57 -9.83
C PHE A 85 -19.01 -3.64 -8.39
N LEU A 86 -18.44 -2.85 -7.50
CA LEU A 86 -18.80 -2.84 -6.08
C LEU A 86 -20.10 -2.07 -5.81
N TYR A 87 -20.32 -0.93 -6.51
CA TYR A 87 -21.34 0.02 -6.11
C TYR A 87 -22.44 0.24 -7.15
N GLU A 88 -22.24 -0.09 -8.43
CA GLU A 88 -23.20 0.25 -9.48
C GLU A 88 -23.84 -0.97 -10.14
N PHE A 89 -23.03 -1.99 -10.49
CA PHE A 89 -23.50 -3.07 -11.35
C PHE A 89 -24.33 -4.12 -10.62
N GLY A 90 -25.40 -4.53 -11.31
CA GLY A 90 -26.37 -5.49 -10.80
C GLY A 90 -27.44 -4.84 -9.92
N ARG A 91 -28.58 -5.52 -9.82
CA ARG A 91 -29.73 -5.10 -9.00
C ARG A 91 -30.27 -6.30 -8.23
N TYR A 92 -30.72 -6.05 -7.02
CA TYR A 92 -31.38 -7.02 -6.18
C TYR A 92 -32.51 -6.34 -5.41
N THR A 93 -33.69 -6.91 -5.45
CA THR A 93 -34.83 -6.41 -4.66
C THR A 93 -34.94 -7.27 -3.41
N THR A 94 -34.82 -6.66 -2.25
CA THR A 94 -34.96 -7.31 -0.95
C THR A 94 -36.43 -7.72 -0.70
N ALA A 95 -36.66 -8.60 0.27
CA ALA A 95 -37.99 -8.98 0.70
C ALA A 95 -38.84 -7.78 1.18
N ALA A 96 -38.20 -6.70 1.61
CA ALA A 96 -38.86 -5.44 2.01
C ALA A 96 -39.20 -4.52 0.82
N GLY A 97 -38.86 -4.90 -0.42
CA GLY A 97 -39.09 -4.12 -1.63
C GLY A 97 -38.01 -3.08 -1.94
N GLU A 98 -36.93 -3.02 -1.15
CA GLU A 98 -35.80 -2.14 -1.40
C GLU A 98 -34.95 -2.63 -2.58
N VAL A 99 -34.57 -1.72 -3.48
CA VAL A 99 -33.73 -2.06 -4.64
C VAL A 99 -32.29 -1.67 -4.36
N LEU A 100 -31.44 -2.69 -4.14
CA LEU A 100 -30.01 -2.54 -3.92
C LEU A 100 -29.22 -2.67 -5.23
N ARG A 101 -28.14 -1.92 -5.34
CA ARG A 101 -27.21 -1.93 -6.49
C ARG A 101 -25.79 -2.22 -6.03
N GLY A 102 -24.98 -2.72 -6.99
CA GLY A 102 -23.58 -3.01 -6.76
C GLY A 102 -23.33 -4.32 -6.02
N GLY A 103 -22.14 -4.86 -6.18
CA GLY A 103 -21.76 -6.16 -5.62
C GLY A 103 -21.78 -6.19 -4.11
N THR A 104 -21.30 -5.13 -3.46
CA THR A 104 -21.18 -5.04 -1.99
C THR A 104 -22.55 -5.04 -1.31
N ALA A 105 -23.41 -4.06 -1.60
CA ALA A 105 -24.73 -3.95 -0.96
C ALA A 105 -25.57 -5.21 -1.18
N ARG A 106 -25.56 -5.74 -2.40
CA ARG A 106 -26.26 -6.97 -2.75
C ARG A 106 -25.74 -8.19 -1.98
N TYR A 107 -24.41 -8.31 -1.83
CA TYR A 107 -23.80 -9.44 -1.12
C TYR A 107 -24.19 -9.44 0.37
N PHE A 108 -24.06 -8.30 1.03
CA PHE A 108 -24.40 -8.17 2.45
C PHE A 108 -25.91 -8.26 2.72
N ALA A 109 -26.74 -7.98 1.72
CA ALA A 109 -28.18 -8.23 1.77
C ALA A 109 -28.59 -9.69 1.47
N GLY A 110 -27.63 -10.59 1.25
CA GLY A 110 -27.91 -12.02 1.03
C GLY A 110 -28.29 -12.39 -0.40
N ASP A 111 -28.03 -11.55 -1.40
CA ASP A 111 -28.23 -11.91 -2.81
C ASP A 111 -27.35 -13.10 -3.22
N PRO A 112 -27.93 -14.26 -3.58
CA PRO A 112 -27.16 -15.45 -3.93
C PRO A 112 -26.38 -15.32 -5.26
N THR A 113 -26.58 -14.25 -6.01
CA THR A 113 -25.87 -13.99 -7.27
C THR A 113 -24.68 -13.06 -7.11
N ALA A 114 -24.61 -12.34 -5.98
CA ALA A 114 -23.53 -11.42 -5.66
C ALA A 114 -22.27 -12.12 -5.10
N GLY A 115 -21.16 -11.40 -5.00
CA GLY A 115 -19.90 -11.89 -4.43
C GLY A 115 -18.99 -12.67 -5.37
N LYS A 116 -19.40 -12.94 -6.62
CA LYS A 116 -18.62 -13.76 -7.58
C LYS A 116 -17.38 -13.02 -8.10
N PHE A 117 -17.49 -11.72 -8.37
CA PHE A 117 -16.35 -10.89 -8.84
C PHE A 117 -15.38 -10.65 -7.70
N MET A 118 -15.88 -10.23 -6.56
CA MET A 118 -15.08 -9.95 -5.36
C MET A 118 -14.34 -11.21 -4.86
N ALA A 119 -14.94 -12.39 -4.95
CA ALA A 119 -14.33 -13.66 -4.56
C ALA A 119 -13.01 -13.94 -5.29
N ALA A 120 -12.84 -13.45 -6.52
CA ALA A 120 -11.64 -13.67 -7.32
C ALA A 120 -10.37 -13.07 -6.72
N GLU A 121 -10.49 -12.10 -5.82
CA GLU A 121 -9.36 -11.41 -5.21
C GLU A 121 -8.84 -12.11 -3.95
N PHE A 122 -9.70 -12.76 -3.17
CA PHE A 122 -9.31 -13.40 -1.91
C PHE A 122 -8.18 -14.43 -2.02
N PRO A 123 -8.13 -15.34 -3.03
CA PRO A 123 -7.02 -16.28 -3.15
C PRO A 123 -5.67 -15.61 -3.39
N LEU A 124 -5.68 -14.45 -4.08
CA LEU A 124 -4.45 -13.69 -4.32
C LEU A 124 -3.95 -13.04 -3.02
N MET A 125 -4.84 -12.41 -2.25
CA MET A 125 -4.49 -11.64 -1.07
C MET A 125 -4.11 -12.52 0.12
N PHE A 126 -4.79 -13.66 0.28
CA PHE A 126 -4.56 -14.58 1.40
C PHE A 126 -3.44 -15.57 1.15
N PHE A 127 -3.23 -15.97 -0.09
CA PHE A 127 -2.32 -17.06 -0.42
C PHE A 127 -1.26 -16.64 -1.44
N GLY A 128 -1.66 -16.05 -2.57
CA GLY A 128 -0.77 -15.75 -3.68
C GLY A 128 0.34 -14.78 -3.32
N LEU A 129 -0.03 -13.58 -2.90
CA LEU A 129 0.94 -12.53 -2.56
C LEU A 129 1.77 -12.86 -1.30
N PRO A 130 1.21 -13.40 -0.21
CA PRO A 130 2.02 -13.91 0.89
C PRO A 130 3.01 -15.00 0.47
N ALA A 131 2.62 -15.90 -0.43
CA ALA A 131 3.52 -16.91 -0.98
C ALA A 131 4.63 -16.32 -1.87
N ALA A 132 4.32 -15.25 -2.64
CA ALA A 132 5.33 -14.48 -3.35
C ALA A 132 6.33 -13.82 -2.40
N CYS A 133 5.87 -13.22 -1.29
CA CYS A 133 6.74 -12.68 -0.24
C CYS A 133 7.66 -13.75 0.33
N LEU A 134 7.13 -14.92 0.65
CA LEU A 134 7.92 -16.05 1.15
C LEU A 134 8.98 -16.49 0.11
N ALA A 135 8.62 -16.59 -1.16
CA ALA A 135 9.55 -16.95 -2.23
C ALA A 135 10.65 -15.89 -2.40
N MET A 136 10.29 -14.60 -2.41
CA MET A 136 11.27 -13.49 -2.45
C MET A 136 12.22 -13.55 -1.25
N TYR A 137 11.70 -13.73 -0.04
CA TYR A 137 12.50 -13.88 1.17
C TYR A 137 13.49 -15.05 1.09
N LEU A 138 13.04 -16.23 0.66
CA LEU A 138 13.90 -17.40 0.54
C LEU A 138 15.00 -17.23 -0.51
N ARG A 139 14.75 -16.44 -1.55
CA ARG A 139 15.69 -16.16 -2.64
C ARG A 139 16.55 -14.92 -2.44
N ALA A 140 16.30 -14.15 -1.38
CA ALA A 140 17.09 -12.98 -1.03
C ALA A 140 18.51 -13.36 -0.59
N LYS A 141 19.48 -12.53 -0.94
CA LYS A 141 20.86 -12.59 -0.45
C LYS A 141 20.96 -12.04 0.98
N ASN A 142 20.31 -10.90 1.25
CA ASN A 142 20.25 -10.29 2.58
C ASN A 142 18.85 -10.47 3.20
N LYS A 143 18.65 -11.56 3.92
CA LYS A 143 17.37 -11.94 4.51
C LYS A 143 16.99 -11.09 5.71
N VAL A 144 17.96 -10.66 6.51
CA VAL A 144 17.71 -9.91 7.75
C VAL A 144 17.09 -8.56 7.44
N LYS A 145 17.63 -7.84 6.45
CA LYS A 145 17.17 -6.51 6.03
C LYS A 145 15.71 -6.50 5.56
N ILE A 146 15.27 -7.56 4.87
CA ILE A 146 13.95 -7.58 4.21
C ILE A 146 12.89 -8.40 4.95
N ALA A 147 13.26 -9.16 5.97
CA ALA A 147 12.33 -10.04 6.70
C ALA A 147 11.14 -9.25 7.28
N GLY A 148 11.43 -8.12 7.94
CA GLY A 148 10.42 -7.24 8.51
C GLY A 148 9.49 -6.67 7.44
N MET A 149 10.04 -6.10 6.38
CA MET A 149 9.27 -5.50 5.29
C MET A 149 8.32 -6.53 4.63
N LEU A 150 8.86 -7.67 4.20
CA LEU A 150 8.04 -8.68 3.50
C LEU A 150 7.01 -9.35 4.41
N SER A 151 7.33 -9.59 5.70
CA SER A 151 6.37 -10.15 6.64
C SER A 151 5.25 -9.17 6.96
N THR A 152 5.57 -7.88 7.17
CA THR A 152 4.56 -6.84 7.37
C THR A 152 3.68 -6.67 6.14
N ALA A 153 4.27 -6.62 4.94
CA ALA A 153 3.51 -6.51 3.69
C ALA A 153 2.58 -7.71 3.47
N ALA A 154 3.04 -8.94 3.73
CA ALA A 154 2.23 -10.14 3.66
C ALA A 154 1.07 -10.13 4.67
N LEU A 155 1.36 -9.71 5.92
CA LEU A 155 0.33 -9.58 6.96
C LEU A 155 -0.70 -8.51 6.60
N THR A 156 -0.26 -7.36 6.09
CA THR A 156 -1.13 -6.27 5.61
C THR A 156 -2.04 -6.76 4.50
N SER A 157 -1.50 -7.51 3.51
CA SER A 157 -2.32 -8.12 2.44
C SER A 157 -3.43 -9.01 3.00
N ILE A 158 -3.13 -9.85 3.99
CA ILE A 158 -4.12 -10.76 4.59
C ILE A 158 -5.13 -9.99 5.44
N LEU A 159 -4.67 -9.12 6.33
CA LEU A 159 -5.54 -8.47 7.32
C LEU A 159 -6.41 -7.37 6.71
N THR A 160 -5.84 -6.53 5.85
CA THR A 160 -6.50 -5.33 5.32
C THR A 160 -6.80 -5.41 3.82
N GLY A 161 -6.17 -6.33 3.10
CA GLY A 161 -6.31 -6.46 1.65
C GLY A 161 -5.55 -5.38 0.86
N ILE A 162 -4.61 -4.67 1.48
CA ILE A 162 -3.71 -3.71 0.81
C ILE A 162 -2.55 -4.51 0.24
N THR A 163 -2.37 -4.46 -1.08
CA THR A 163 -1.43 -5.32 -1.81
C THR A 163 -0.28 -4.56 -2.47
N GLU A 164 -0.41 -3.26 -2.61
CA GLU A 164 0.53 -2.38 -3.28
C GLU A 164 1.97 -2.51 -2.76
N PRO A 165 2.24 -2.62 -1.45
CA PRO A 165 3.60 -2.78 -0.96
C PRO A 165 4.31 -4.04 -1.49
N ILE A 166 3.54 -5.13 -1.71
CA ILE A 166 4.08 -6.35 -2.29
C ILE A 166 4.23 -6.19 -3.81
N GLU A 167 3.21 -5.70 -4.47
CA GLU A 167 3.16 -5.59 -5.93
C GLU A 167 4.24 -4.65 -6.46
N PHE A 168 4.38 -3.46 -5.87
CA PHE A 168 5.44 -2.51 -6.26
C PHE A 168 6.85 -3.02 -5.97
N SER A 169 7.02 -3.94 -5.03
CA SER A 169 8.32 -4.55 -4.77
C SER A 169 8.87 -5.37 -5.96
N PHE A 170 8.02 -5.83 -6.88
CA PHE A 170 8.44 -6.62 -8.03
C PHE A 170 7.99 -6.10 -9.40
N ILE A 171 6.94 -5.27 -9.49
CA ILE A 171 6.38 -4.80 -10.78
C ILE A 171 7.45 -4.20 -11.69
N PHE A 172 8.25 -3.27 -11.18
CA PHE A 172 9.23 -2.54 -11.99
C PHE A 172 10.54 -3.28 -12.18
N VAL A 173 10.91 -4.14 -11.24
CA VAL A 173 12.19 -4.85 -11.28
C VAL A 173 12.11 -6.22 -11.94
N ALA A 174 10.91 -6.75 -12.07
CA ALA A 174 10.65 -8.06 -12.65
C ALA A 174 9.33 -8.06 -13.47
N PRO A 175 9.24 -7.33 -14.60
CA PRO A 175 8.03 -7.26 -15.41
C PRO A 175 7.41 -8.61 -15.78
N PRO A 176 8.19 -9.69 -16.04
CA PRO A 176 7.61 -11.01 -16.28
C PRO A 176 6.85 -11.58 -15.07
N LEU A 177 7.28 -11.30 -13.82
CA LEU A 177 6.55 -11.70 -12.62
C LEU A 177 5.25 -10.89 -12.48
N TYR A 178 5.26 -9.64 -12.89
CA TYR A 178 4.04 -8.86 -12.94
C TYR A 178 3.05 -9.40 -13.99
N LEU A 179 3.51 -9.75 -15.18
CA LEU A 179 2.66 -10.38 -16.19
C LEU A 179 2.07 -11.69 -15.66
N PHE A 180 2.88 -12.50 -14.96
CA PHE A 180 2.40 -13.69 -14.26
C PHE A 180 1.36 -13.33 -13.20
N HIS A 181 1.54 -12.23 -12.45
CA HIS A 181 0.57 -11.79 -11.45
C HIS A 181 -0.79 -11.43 -12.07
N VAL A 182 -0.81 -10.76 -13.22
CA VAL A 182 -2.03 -10.50 -14.00
C VAL A 182 -2.70 -11.81 -14.44
N ALA A 183 -1.92 -12.76 -14.97
CA ALA A 183 -2.41 -14.08 -15.34
C ALA A 183 -2.89 -14.89 -14.12
N GLY A 184 -2.22 -14.74 -12.98
CA GLY A 184 -2.63 -15.30 -11.69
C GLY A 184 -3.99 -14.76 -11.23
N GLY A 185 -4.24 -13.47 -11.43
CA GLY A 185 -5.55 -12.88 -11.21
C GLY A 185 -6.64 -13.50 -12.10
N PHE A 186 -6.34 -13.67 -13.38
CA PHE A 186 -7.24 -14.37 -14.30
C PHE A 186 -7.55 -15.79 -13.84
N LEU A 187 -6.53 -16.55 -13.49
CA LEU A 187 -6.69 -17.93 -13.00
C LEU A 187 -7.47 -17.98 -11.68
N SER A 188 -7.21 -17.06 -10.75
CA SER A 188 -7.97 -16.96 -9.50
C SER A 188 -9.47 -16.78 -9.78
N GLY A 189 -9.82 -15.87 -10.69
CA GLY A 189 -11.21 -15.65 -11.08
C GLY A 189 -11.85 -16.85 -11.79
N LEU A 190 -11.10 -17.61 -12.59
CA LEU A 190 -11.57 -18.85 -13.19
C LEU A 190 -11.87 -19.91 -12.13
N LEU A 191 -10.93 -20.13 -11.21
CA LEU A 191 -11.07 -21.15 -10.17
C LEU A 191 -12.20 -20.82 -9.19
N THR A 192 -12.29 -19.57 -8.74
CA THR A 192 -13.39 -19.15 -7.85
C THR A 192 -14.75 -19.31 -8.52
N LYS A 193 -14.83 -19.01 -9.82
CA LYS A 193 -16.05 -19.23 -10.60
C LYS A 193 -16.37 -20.70 -10.76
N PHE A 194 -15.38 -21.54 -11.10
CA PHE A 194 -15.54 -22.97 -11.29
C PHE A 194 -16.05 -23.66 -10.02
N PHE A 195 -15.47 -23.34 -8.86
CA PHE A 195 -15.89 -23.88 -7.57
C PHE A 195 -17.09 -23.16 -6.97
N ASN A 196 -17.71 -22.22 -7.69
CA ASN A 196 -18.84 -21.41 -7.24
C ASN A 196 -18.61 -20.74 -5.88
N ILE A 197 -17.39 -20.21 -5.68
CA ILE A 197 -17.03 -19.46 -4.48
C ILE A 197 -17.66 -18.08 -4.56
N ARG A 198 -18.28 -17.66 -3.47
CA ARG A 198 -18.85 -16.31 -3.31
C ARG A 198 -18.35 -15.73 -2.01
N LEU A 199 -17.63 -14.62 -2.13
CA LEU A 199 -17.10 -13.84 -1.02
C LEU A 199 -17.28 -12.38 -1.37
N GLY A 200 -17.61 -11.56 -0.39
CA GLY A 200 -17.79 -10.13 -0.57
C GLY A 200 -16.96 -9.33 0.41
N TYR A 201 -16.75 -8.09 0.09
CA TYR A 201 -16.04 -7.15 0.93
C TYR A 201 -16.65 -5.76 0.82
N THR A 202 -16.39 -4.92 1.85
CA THR A 202 -16.80 -3.52 1.88
C THR A 202 -15.72 -2.62 1.30
N PHE A 203 -14.47 -2.87 1.67
CA PHE A 203 -13.31 -2.09 1.26
C PHE A 203 -12.37 -2.90 0.36
N SER A 204 -11.89 -4.05 0.83
CA SER A 204 -10.96 -4.91 0.10
C SER A 204 -11.13 -6.37 0.52
N ALA A 205 -10.59 -7.31 -0.27
CA ALA A 205 -10.59 -8.73 0.05
C ALA A 205 -9.65 -9.02 1.23
N SER A 206 -10.11 -8.77 2.44
CA SER A 206 -9.38 -8.82 3.70
C SER A 206 -9.92 -9.89 4.64
N LEU A 207 -9.12 -10.27 5.64
CA LEU A 207 -9.57 -11.18 6.70
C LEU A 207 -10.74 -10.57 7.50
N ILE A 208 -10.72 -9.26 7.69
CA ILE A 208 -11.79 -8.52 8.37
C ILE A 208 -13.08 -8.66 7.56
N ASP A 209 -13.06 -8.34 6.29
CA ASP A 209 -14.24 -8.43 5.42
C ASP A 209 -14.70 -9.89 5.20
N TYR A 210 -13.75 -10.85 5.19
CA TYR A 210 -14.10 -12.27 5.15
C TYR A 210 -14.99 -12.67 6.32
N PHE A 211 -14.61 -12.30 7.54
CA PHE A 211 -15.41 -12.62 8.73
C PHE A 211 -16.73 -11.85 8.78
N LEU A 212 -16.75 -10.59 8.37
CA LEU A 212 -17.98 -9.79 8.28
C LEU A 212 -18.99 -10.39 7.29
N GLY A 213 -18.50 -10.94 6.19
CA GLY A 213 -19.33 -11.49 5.10
C GLY A 213 -19.55 -12.99 5.14
N ILE A 214 -19.00 -13.73 6.11
CA ILE A 214 -18.97 -15.20 6.11
C ILE A 214 -20.37 -15.84 6.08
N SER A 215 -21.35 -15.21 6.68
CA SER A 215 -22.75 -15.69 6.69
C SER A 215 -23.35 -15.78 5.28
N ASN A 216 -22.91 -14.94 4.35
CA ASN A 216 -23.38 -14.90 2.96
C ASN A 216 -22.41 -15.61 1.99
N SER A 217 -21.35 -16.21 2.52
CA SER A 217 -20.34 -16.89 1.70
C SER A 217 -20.90 -18.10 0.98
N GLY A 218 -20.37 -18.35 -0.21
CA GLY A 218 -20.63 -19.59 -0.97
C GLY A 218 -19.37 -20.42 -1.09
N ASN A 219 -19.49 -21.70 -0.71
CA ASN A 219 -18.42 -22.70 -0.81
C ASN A 219 -17.08 -22.30 -0.15
N PRO A 220 -17.07 -21.89 1.13
CA PRO A 220 -15.84 -21.50 1.80
C PRO A 220 -14.82 -22.65 1.94
N ALA A 221 -15.27 -23.89 1.97
CA ALA A 221 -14.39 -25.05 2.02
C ALA A 221 -13.51 -25.15 0.76
N ALA A 222 -14.09 -24.95 -0.43
CA ALA A 222 -13.31 -24.94 -1.66
C ALA A 222 -12.32 -23.77 -1.70
N PHE A 223 -12.67 -22.62 -1.12
CA PHE A 223 -11.74 -21.49 -1.00
C PHE A 223 -10.51 -21.86 -0.15
N TRP A 224 -10.72 -22.36 1.06
CA TRP A 224 -9.63 -22.66 1.99
C TRP A 224 -8.80 -23.89 1.63
N LEU A 225 -9.42 -24.95 1.08
CA LEU A 225 -8.76 -26.24 0.89
C LEU A 225 -8.25 -26.45 -0.53
N ILE A 226 -8.80 -25.76 -1.52
CA ILE A 226 -8.47 -26.01 -2.92
C ILE A 226 -7.91 -24.74 -3.58
N VAL A 227 -8.74 -23.71 -3.75
CA VAL A 227 -8.40 -22.57 -4.61
C VAL A 227 -7.30 -21.72 -4.00
N GLY A 228 -7.41 -21.37 -2.72
CA GLY A 228 -6.39 -20.60 -2.01
C GLY A 228 -5.01 -21.28 -2.03
N PRO A 229 -4.88 -22.53 -1.53
CA PRO A 229 -3.63 -23.26 -1.58
C PRO A 229 -3.07 -23.46 -3.00
N THR A 230 -3.92 -23.69 -3.99
CA THR A 230 -3.48 -23.82 -5.40
C THR A 230 -2.86 -22.52 -5.91
N ILE A 231 -3.50 -21.38 -5.67
CA ILE A 231 -2.96 -20.07 -6.05
C ILE A 231 -1.67 -19.79 -5.27
N GLY A 232 -1.65 -20.04 -3.95
CA GLY A 232 -0.45 -19.85 -3.13
C GLY A 232 0.72 -20.70 -3.62
N PHE A 233 0.49 -21.98 -3.87
CA PHE A 233 1.50 -22.90 -4.41
C PHE A 233 2.05 -22.43 -5.75
N LEU A 234 1.17 -22.03 -6.66
CA LEU A 234 1.56 -21.54 -7.99
C LEU A 234 2.43 -20.27 -7.89
N TYR A 235 2.03 -19.31 -7.06
CA TYR A 235 2.82 -18.09 -6.82
C TYR A 235 4.17 -18.42 -6.21
N PHE A 236 4.19 -19.28 -5.19
CA PHE A 236 5.44 -19.71 -4.58
C PHE A 236 6.39 -20.32 -5.60
N VAL A 237 5.93 -21.28 -6.37
CA VAL A 237 6.76 -22.01 -7.36
C VAL A 237 7.29 -21.05 -8.43
N VAL A 238 6.42 -20.23 -9.03
CA VAL A 238 6.84 -19.32 -10.09
C VAL A 238 7.84 -18.30 -9.58
N PHE A 239 7.57 -17.61 -8.46
CA PHE A 239 8.49 -16.65 -7.90
C PHE A 239 9.82 -17.30 -7.46
N TYR A 240 9.73 -18.44 -6.78
CA TYR A 240 10.89 -19.15 -6.26
C TYR A 240 11.88 -19.59 -7.36
N PHE A 241 11.39 -20.06 -8.51
CA PHE A 241 12.23 -20.49 -9.60
C PHE A 241 12.58 -19.38 -10.59
N ALA A 242 11.66 -18.47 -10.89
CA ALA A 242 11.91 -17.40 -11.86
C ALA A 242 12.91 -16.35 -11.33
N ILE A 243 12.88 -16.01 -10.04
CA ILE A 243 13.80 -15.02 -9.48
C ILE A 243 15.28 -15.38 -9.73
N PRO A 244 15.78 -16.58 -9.40
CA PRO A 244 17.16 -16.91 -9.70
C PRO A 244 17.40 -17.21 -11.19
N ALA A 245 16.44 -17.78 -11.90
CA ALA A 245 16.60 -18.16 -13.31
C ALA A 245 16.83 -16.95 -14.23
N PHE A 246 16.15 -15.84 -13.94
CA PHE A 246 16.24 -14.59 -14.71
C PHE A 246 17.03 -13.51 -13.98
N ASP A 247 17.64 -13.82 -12.85
CA ASP A 247 18.36 -12.90 -11.96
C ASP A 247 17.58 -11.62 -11.65
N PHE A 248 16.30 -11.76 -11.37
CA PHE A 248 15.47 -10.61 -11.01
C PHE A 248 15.97 -9.95 -9.71
N LYS A 249 16.10 -8.65 -9.75
CA LYS A 249 16.58 -7.83 -8.62
C LYS A 249 15.45 -7.49 -7.65
N THR A 250 14.73 -8.51 -7.18
CA THR A 250 13.71 -8.39 -6.15
C THR A 250 14.32 -7.97 -4.81
N PRO A 251 13.52 -7.51 -3.82
CA PRO A 251 14.02 -7.05 -2.53
C PRO A 251 15.05 -8.02 -1.91
N GLY A 252 16.15 -7.48 -1.38
CA GLY A 252 17.24 -8.23 -0.80
C GLY A 252 18.18 -8.93 -1.81
N ARG A 253 17.99 -8.72 -3.12
CA ARG A 253 18.91 -9.19 -4.19
C ARG A 253 19.65 -8.06 -4.89
N ARG A 254 19.27 -6.81 -4.66
CA ARG A 254 20.01 -5.62 -5.13
C ARG A 254 21.28 -5.44 -4.31
N ASP A 255 22.32 -4.93 -4.94
CA ASP A 255 23.49 -4.44 -4.23
C ASP A 255 23.10 -3.09 -3.54
N ASP A 256 23.46 -2.96 -2.33
CA ASP A 256 23.05 -2.16 -1.16
C ASP A 256 22.43 -0.73 -1.28
N GLU A 257 22.32 -0.08 -2.42
CA GLU A 257 21.95 1.35 -2.43
C GLU A 257 20.45 1.68 -2.68
N SER A 258 19.64 0.74 -3.13
CA SER A 258 18.29 1.06 -3.67
C SER A 258 17.09 0.54 -2.87
N VAL A 259 17.29 -0.10 -1.73
CA VAL A 259 16.17 -0.63 -0.91
C VAL A 259 15.50 0.50 -0.13
N ASP A 260 16.23 1.56 0.19
CA ASP A 260 15.71 2.71 0.93
C ASP A 260 14.75 3.55 0.06
N GLU A 261 15.01 3.68 -1.27
CA GLU A 261 14.09 4.36 -2.20
C GLU A 261 12.75 3.63 -2.40
N LEU A 262 12.76 2.28 -2.46
CA LEU A 262 11.53 1.51 -2.62
C LEU A 262 10.62 1.54 -1.39
N VAL A 263 11.19 1.70 -0.20
CA VAL A 263 10.43 1.84 1.04
C VAL A 263 9.78 3.24 1.10
N GLU A 264 10.43 4.27 0.56
CA GLU A 264 9.85 5.62 0.48
C GLU A 264 8.68 5.69 -0.51
N GLU A 265 8.79 5.15 -1.72
CA GLU A 265 7.69 5.14 -2.71
C GLU A 265 6.45 4.36 -2.24
N THR A 266 6.67 3.23 -1.54
CA THR A 266 5.54 2.43 -1.03
C THR A 266 4.89 3.03 0.21
N ALA A 267 5.62 3.83 0.98
CA ALA A 267 5.10 4.52 2.16
C ALA A 267 4.28 5.78 1.82
N GLU A 268 4.64 6.50 0.77
CA GLU A 268 3.87 7.67 0.30
C GLU A 268 2.51 7.27 -0.27
N SER A 269 2.40 6.09 -0.90
CA SER A 269 1.13 5.59 -1.45
C SER A 269 0.12 5.13 -0.39
N SER A 270 0.55 4.85 0.84
CA SER A 270 -0.32 4.32 1.91
C SER A 270 -0.85 5.38 2.89
N ASN A 271 -0.41 6.64 2.77
CA ASN A 271 -0.75 7.69 3.74
C ASN A 271 -2.10 8.40 3.54
N GLU A 272 -2.90 8.03 2.54
CA GLU A 272 -4.21 8.68 2.33
C GLU A 272 -5.37 8.08 3.14
N THR A 273 -5.14 7.09 4.00
CA THR A 273 -6.24 6.47 4.76
C THR A 273 -5.82 6.09 6.19
N GLU A 274 -5.62 7.05 7.07
CA GLU A 274 -5.67 6.78 8.50
C GLU A 274 -6.60 7.73 9.24
N LEU A 275 -7.68 7.14 9.73
CA LEU A 275 -8.51 7.68 10.82
C LEU A 275 -8.42 6.76 12.03
N SER A 276 -7.78 7.32 13.08
CA SER A 276 -8.20 7.20 14.49
C SER A 276 -8.20 5.84 15.20
N GLY A 277 -7.45 5.78 16.27
CA GLY A 277 -7.91 5.22 17.55
C GLY A 277 -7.09 4.12 18.22
N GLY A 278 -6.58 4.40 19.42
CA GLY A 278 -6.39 3.40 20.47
C GLY A 278 -5.02 3.31 21.12
N GLU A 279 -4.78 4.15 22.12
CA GLU A 279 -3.71 4.00 23.11
C GLU A 279 -3.89 2.77 23.99
N THR A 280 -2.81 2.04 24.24
CA THR A 280 -2.72 1.17 25.43
C THR A 280 -1.41 1.42 26.19
N ALA A 281 -1.57 1.90 27.37
CA ALA A 281 -0.53 2.37 28.30
C ALA A 281 0.23 1.22 28.96
N LYS A 282 1.23 0.62 28.32
CA LYS A 282 2.19 -0.28 29.00
C LYS A 282 3.64 -0.21 28.51
N GLY A 283 3.96 0.62 27.52
CA GLY A 283 5.30 0.78 26.94
C GLY A 283 6.06 2.04 27.40
N LEU A 284 5.44 2.93 28.18
CA LEU A 284 5.97 4.29 28.40
C LEU A 284 7.33 4.33 29.13
N SER A 285 7.60 3.45 30.09
CA SER A 285 8.82 3.56 30.92
C SER A 285 10.10 3.08 30.20
N THR A 286 10.04 2.03 29.40
CA THR A 286 11.21 1.49 28.69
C THR A 286 11.52 2.31 27.42
N GLU A 287 10.50 2.82 26.74
CA GLU A 287 10.63 3.62 25.52
C GLU A 287 11.08 5.06 25.82
N MET A 288 10.64 5.70 26.92
CA MET A 288 11.19 6.98 27.38
C MET A 288 12.70 6.88 27.62
N THR A 289 13.19 5.77 28.16
CA THR A 289 14.63 5.53 28.34
C THR A 289 15.37 5.46 27.01
N LYS A 290 14.77 4.91 25.92
CA LYS A 290 15.37 4.88 24.59
C LYS A 290 15.47 6.27 23.99
N ALA A 291 14.41 7.09 24.07
CA ALA A 291 14.42 8.47 23.61
C ALA A 291 15.47 9.34 24.31
N GLN A 292 15.61 9.18 25.62
CA GLN A 292 16.67 9.87 26.38
C GLN A 292 18.07 9.44 25.96
N LYS A 293 18.29 8.14 25.69
CA LYS A 293 19.57 7.62 25.20
C LYS A 293 19.89 8.13 23.80
N VAL A 294 18.87 8.19 22.91
CA VAL A 294 19.03 8.77 21.58
C VAL A 294 19.36 10.25 21.67
N LEU A 295 18.65 11.02 22.48
CA LEU A 295 18.94 12.43 22.72
C LEU A 295 20.36 12.68 23.25
N ALA A 296 20.81 11.84 24.16
CA ALA A 296 22.19 11.89 24.68
C ALA A 296 23.23 11.57 23.59
N ALA A 297 22.94 10.62 22.67
CA ALA A 297 23.81 10.29 21.55
C ALA A 297 23.83 11.39 20.47
N LEU A 298 22.79 12.23 20.39
CA LEU A 298 22.71 13.41 19.54
C LEU A 298 23.50 14.62 20.12
N GLY A 299 24.09 14.49 21.30
CA GLY A 299 24.82 15.57 21.98
C GLY A 299 24.02 16.34 23.02
N GLY A 300 22.81 15.84 23.39
CA GLY A 300 21.93 16.44 24.38
C GLY A 300 20.91 17.43 23.80
N ALA A 301 19.97 17.89 24.63
CA ALA A 301 18.88 18.78 24.22
C ALA A 301 19.38 20.10 23.63
N GLU A 302 20.48 20.64 24.15
CA GLU A 302 21.08 21.89 23.67
C GLU A 302 21.69 21.79 22.27
N ASN A 303 21.91 20.55 21.75
CA ASN A 303 22.46 20.31 20.42
C ASN A 303 21.38 20.08 19.36
N VAL A 304 20.13 19.95 19.73
CA VAL A 304 19.00 19.69 18.82
C VAL A 304 18.14 20.95 18.71
N GLU A 305 18.19 21.64 17.57
CA GLU A 305 17.35 22.81 17.29
C GLU A 305 15.92 22.43 16.91
N SER A 306 15.78 21.38 16.08
CA SER A 306 14.48 20.86 15.68
C SER A 306 14.51 19.35 15.49
N VAL A 307 13.38 18.71 15.74
CA VAL A 307 13.20 17.29 15.43
C VAL A 307 11.88 17.07 14.72
N ASP A 308 11.95 16.38 13.59
CA ASP A 308 10.81 15.88 12.84
C ASP A 308 11.06 14.43 12.47
N ALA A 309 10.06 13.73 11.95
CA ALA A 309 10.23 12.36 11.48
C ALA A 309 9.40 12.14 10.22
N CYS A 310 9.91 11.28 9.36
CA CYS A 310 9.09 10.54 8.43
C CYS A 310 8.97 9.09 8.93
N ILE A 311 8.25 8.25 8.19
CA ILE A 311 7.91 6.88 8.62
C ILE A 311 9.12 6.05 9.08
N THR A 312 10.31 6.31 8.54
CA THR A 312 11.51 5.51 8.80
C THR A 312 12.69 6.28 9.37
N ARG A 313 12.63 7.62 9.45
CA ARG A 313 13.78 8.45 9.81
C ARG A 313 13.40 9.58 10.75
N LEU A 314 14.26 9.84 11.73
CA LEU A 314 14.29 11.11 12.42
C LEU A 314 15.02 12.12 11.53
N ARG A 315 14.44 13.31 11.35
CA ARG A 315 15.04 14.48 10.70
C ARG A 315 15.32 15.52 11.78
N LEU A 316 16.57 15.87 11.94
CA LEU A 316 17.00 16.76 13.00
C LEU A 316 17.80 17.93 12.41
N GLU A 317 17.62 19.10 12.99
CA GLU A 317 18.57 20.20 12.85
C GLU A 317 19.40 20.27 14.11
N ILE A 318 20.73 20.26 13.96
CA ILE A 318 21.70 20.19 15.06
C ILE A 318 22.65 21.39 15.00
N VAL A 319 23.05 21.84 16.18
CA VAL A 319 23.97 22.99 16.33
C VAL A 319 25.41 22.59 15.98
N ASP A 320 25.86 21.41 16.44
CA ASP A 320 27.24 20.95 16.33
C ASP A 320 27.23 19.44 16.01
N ASP A 321 27.59 19.08 14.80
CA ASP A 321 27.63 17.72 14.29
C ASP A 321 28.76 16.86 14.88
N THR A 322 29.79 17.52 15.46
CA THR A 322 30.89 16.80 16.13
C THR A 322 30.50 16.17 17.46
N LYS A 323 29.38 16.61 18.04
CA LYS A 323 28.83 16.04 19.29
C LYS A 323 27.96 14.79 19.06
N VAL A 324 27.69 14.45 17.81
CA VAL A 324 26.83 13.30 17.48
C VAL A 324 27.65 12.02 17.48
N ASP A 325 27.26 11.09 18.35
CA ASP A 325 27.85 9.76 18.51
C ASP A 325 27.09 8.75 17.62
N GLU A 326 27.57 8.58 16.39
CA GLU A 326 26.94 7.69 15.39
C GLU A 326 26.96 6.22 15.84
N GLU A 327 28.08 5.74 16.41
CA GLU A 327 28.21 4.37 16.86
C GLU A 327 27.18 4.06 17.97
N ARG A 328 26.94 5.01 18.84
CA ARG A 328 25.92 4.89 19.88
C ARG A 328 24.50 4.90 19.33
N LEU A 329 24.22 5.71 18.29
CA LEU A 329 22.93 5.69 17.58
C LEU A 329 22.67 4.34 16.91
N GLU A 330 23.68 3.77 16.26
CA GLU A 330 23.59 2.43 15.66
C GLU A 330 23.34 1.35 16.72
N ASN A 331 24.04 1.41 17.85
CA ASN A 331 23.81 0.50 18.99
C ASN A 331 22.42 0.65 19.62
N LEU A 332 21.75 1.79 19.43
CA LEU A 332 20.38 2.05 19.85
C LEU A 332 19.36 1.61 18.80
N GLY A 333 19.80 1.04 17.69
CA GLY A 333 18.97 0.47 16.64
C GLY A 333 18.79 1.35 15.40
N ALA A 334 19.61 2.40 15.24
CA ALA A 334 19.66 3.12 13.99
C ALA A 334 20.32 2.25 12.90
N SER A 335 19.69 2.17 11.73
CA SER A 335 20.23 1.44 10.58
C SER A 335 21.21 2.28 9.75
N GLY A 336 21.33 3.55 10.05
CA GLY A 336 22.28 4.48 9.43
C GLY A 336 22.05 5.91 9.90
N VAL A 337 23.11 6.74 9.77
CA VAL A 337 23.13 8.16 10.10
C VAL A 337 23.65 8.92 8.88
N MET A 338 22.90 9.91 8.42
CA MET A 338 23.26 10.74 7.27
C MET A 338 23.39 12.19 7.73
N LYS A 339 24.54 12.82 7.46
CA LYS A 339 24.83 14.21 7.78
C LYS A 339 24.87 15.06 6.51
N SER A 340 24.21 16.20 6.54
CA SER A 340 24.26 17.21 5.47
C SER A 340 24.24 18.61 6.07
N GLY A 341 25.43 19.16 6.39
CA GLY A 341 25.56 20.43 7.12
C GLY A 341 24.95 20.32 8.52
N SER A 342 24.04 21.24 8.86
CA SER A 342 23.31 21.23 10.13
C SER A 342 22.16 20.20 10.17
N SER A 343 21.80 19.61 9.04
CA SER A 343 20.73 18.61 8.94
C SER A 343 21.27 17.20 9.17
N LEU A 344 20.65 16.48 10.10
CA LEU A 344 20.97 15.10 10.44
C LEU A 344 19.74 14.21 10.21
N GLN A 345 19.93 13.09 9.53
CA GLN A 345 18.91 12.07 9.38
C GLN A 345 19.36 10.77 10.04
N VAL A 346 18.53 10.19 10.90
CA VAL A 346 18.84 8.95 11.62
C VAL A 346 17.72 7.94 11.35
N VAL A 347 18.07 6.83 10.74
CA VAL A 347 17.10 5.79 10.31
C VAL A 347 16.81 4.83 11.44
N PHE A 348 15.66 4.98 12.12
CA PHE A 348 15.16 4.07 13.15
C PHE A 348 13.99 3.20 12.67
N GLY A 349 13.65 3.26 11.36
CA GLY A 349 12.49 2.53 10.84
C GLY A 349 11.18 3.05 11.45
N VAL A 350 10.22 2.15 11.61
CA VAL A 350 8.85 2.48 12.11
C VAL A 350 8.79 3.16 13.48
N GLU A 351 9.88 3.12 14.25
CA GLU A 351 9.97 3.78 15.56
C GLU A 351 10.24 5.28 15.49
N SER A 352 10.60 5.80 14.31
CA SER A 352 11.05 7.19 14.13
C SER A 352 10.00 8.21 14.57
N ASP A 353 8.75 7.99 14.26
CA ASP A 353 7.68 8.92 14.62
C ASP A 353 7.41 8.95 16.13
N GLN A 354 7.41 7.78 16.77
CA GLN A 354 7.27 7.69 18.22
C GLN A 354 8.48 8.29 18.95
N LEU A 355 9.68 8.08 18.43
CA LEU A 355 10.91 8.68 18.97
C LEU A 355 10.89 10.21 18.82
N LYS A 356 10.42 10.73 17.68
CA LYS A 356 10.25 12.18 17.46
C LYS A 356 9.38 12.81 18.56
N ASP A 357 8.18 12.27 18.80
CA ASP A 357 7.26 12.83 19.78
C ASP A 357 7.84 12.81 21.21
N LYS A 358 8.54 11.71 21.53
CA LYS A 358 9.20 11.58 22.83
C LYS A 358 10.41 12.51 22.99
N ILE A 359 11.20 12.70 21.93
CA ILE A 359 12.33 13.63 21.93
C ILE A 359 11.83 15.07 21.98
N LYS A 360 10.76 15.43 21.26
CA LYS A 360 10.12 16.76 21.35
C LYS A 360 9.71 17.15 22.77
N ASN A 361 9.31 16.17 23.58
CA ASN A 361 8.95 16.41 24.98
C ASN A 361 10.16 16.52 25.92
N LEU A 362 11.38 16.27 25.42
CA LEU A 362 12.63 16.29 26.21
C LEU A 362 13.52 17.49 25.86
N ILE A 363 13.24 18.19 24.77
CA ILE A 363 13.88 19.43 24.32
C ILE A 363 12.90 20.62 24.48
#